data_703e4e1cdb50cff4fe83117654d51dd3
#
_entry.id   703e4e1cdb50cff4fe83117654d51dd3
#
_cell.length_a   1.000
_cell.length_b   1.000
_cell.length_c   1.000
_cell.angle_alpha   90.00
_cell.angle_beta   90.00
_cell.angle_gamma   90.00
#
_symmetry.space_group_name_H-M   'P 1'
#
loop_
_entity.id
_entity.type
_entity.pdbx_description
1 polymer ?
#
loop_
_entity_poly.entity_id
_entity_poly.type
_entity_poly.pdbx_seq_one_letter_code
_entity_poly.pdbx_strand_id
1 'polypeptide(L)'
;DRIKETLFNMIQYDIPGSTFLDLFSGSGGIGIEALSRGAKEAYFVEKAKPALRCIRENLRYTKLDKKAQVLATDVNSAIRQLETKNVTFDHIFMDPPYKKGFEEEVLSIIDRSSICTEDTVVIVESSLDTEIPDFEKLKVIRVKEYKTNKHTFLMKTVED
;
A
#
# COMPACT_ATOMS: atom_id res chain seq x y z
N ASP A 1 -8.66 6.89 -13.59
CA ASP A 1 -7.21 6.84 -13.62
C ASP A 1 -6.76 5.51 -14.21
N ARG A 2 -6.09 5.59 -15.36
CA ARG A 2 -5.64 4.39 -16.11
C ARG A 2 -4.56 3.60 -15.36
N ILE A 3 -3.68 4.28 -14.64
CA ILE A 3 -2.62 3.61 -13.90
C ILE A 3 -3.20 2.77 -12.78
N LYS A 4 -4.15 3.32 -12.05
CA LYS A 4 -4.87 2.59 -10.99
C LYS A 4 -5.61 1.39 -11.56
N GLU A 5 -6.34 1.58 -12.65
CA GLU A 5 -7.09 0.52 -13.31
C GLU A 5 -6.16 -0.61 -13.77
N THR A 6 -5.04 -0.26 -14.40
CA THR A 6 -4.06 -1.24 -14.85
C THR A 6 -3.51 -2.04 -13.68
N LEU A 7 -3.15 -1.37 -12.58
CA LEU A 7 -2.66 -2.03 -11.38
C LEU A 7 -3.66 -3.09 -10.89
N PHE A 8 -4.91 -2.68 -10.70
CA PHE A 8 -5.92 -3.59 -10.16
C PHE A 8 -6.28 -4.71 -11.14
N ASN A 9 -6.19 -4.46 -12.43
CA ASN A 9 -6.36 -5.53 -13.41
C ASN A 9 -5.24 -6.58 -13.31
N MET A 10 -4.01 -6.14 -12.98
CA MET A 10 -2.89 -7.06 -12.80
C MET A 10 -3.04 -7.94 -11.56
N ILE A 11 -3.63 -7.40 -10.49
CA ILE A 11 -3.74 -8.11 -9.21
C ILE A 11 -5.16 -8.56 -8.90
N GLN A 12 -6.07 -8.49 -9.86
CA GLN A 12 -7.51 -8.66 -9.64
C GLN A 12 -7.90 -10.00 -9.00
N TYR A 13 -7.17 -11.05 -9.28
CA TYR A 13 -7.51 -12.38 -8.75
C TYR A 13 -7.05 -12.58 -7.31
N ASP A 14 -6.14 -11.74 -6.83
CA ASP A 14 -5.61 -11.81 -5.47
C ASP A 14 -6.29 -10.83 -4.50
N ILE A 15 -7.18 -9.98 -5.00
CA ILE A 15 -7.86 -8.97 -4.18
C ILE A 15 -9.03 -9.55 -3.37
N PRO A 16 -9.94 -10.38 -3.96
CA PRO A 16 -11.08 -10.85 -3.17
C PRO A 16 -10.66 -11.59 -1.91
N GLY A 17 -11.20 -11.15 -0.77
CA GLY A 17 -10.90 -11.72 0.54
C GLY A 17 -9.58 -11.28 1.16
N SER A 18 -8.81 -10.42 0.48
CA SER A 18 -7.50 -9.98 0.97
C SER A 18 -7.60 -8.82 1.97
N THR A 19 -6.53 -8.63 2.73
CA THR A 19 -6.34 -7.47 3.60
C THR A 19 -5.34 -6.53 2.93
N PHE A 20 -5.73 -5.28 2.76
CA PHE A 20 -5.01 -4.29 1.97
C PHE A 20 -4.57 -3.11 2.84
N LEU A 21 -3.31 -2.70 2.73
CA LEU A 21 -2.78 -1.52 3.42
C LEU A 21 -2.42 -0.46 2.39
N ASP A 22 -3.02 0.73 2.54
CA ASP A 22 -2.80 1.88 1.68
C ASP A 22 -2.02 2.93 2.48
N LEU A 23 -0.71 2.94 2.31
CA LEU A 23 0.16 3.94 2.92
C LEU A 23 0.14 5.21 2.07
N PHE A 24 0.13 6.38 2.70
CA PHE A 24 0.02 7.67 2.02
C PHE A 24 -1.28 7.74 1.22
N SER A 25 -2.41 7.51 1.88
CA SER A 25 -3.68 7.27 1.20
C SER A 25 -4.24 8.44 0.39
N GLY A 26 -3.90 9.68 0.74
CA GLY A 26 -4.48 10.84 0.07
C GLY A 26 -6.00 10.82 0.18
N SER A 27 -6.69 10.77 -0.95
CA SER A 27 -8.17 10.69 -0.99
C SER A 27 -8.71 9.28 -0.72
N GLY A 28 -7.83 8.29 -0.64
CA GLY A 28 -8.22 6.90 -0.39
C GLY A 28 -8.58 6.10 -1.64
N GLY A 29 -8.29 6.64 -2.83
CA GLY A 29 -8.71 6.00 -4.08
C GLY A 29 -8.22 4.56 -4.26
N ILE A 30 -6.99 4.27 -3.83
CA ILE A 30 -6.41 2.94 -3.97
C ILE A 30 -7.08 1.94 -3.03
N GLY A 31 -7.16 2.25 -1.74
CA GLY A 31 -7.80 1.35 -0.77
C GLY A 31 -9.29 1.15 -1.04
N ILE A 32 -9.97 2.19 -1.50
CA ILE A 32 -11.39 2.10 -1.87
C ILE A 32 -11.56 1.18 -3.09
N GLU A 33 -10.67 1.28 -4.07
CA GLU A 33 -10.70 0.39 -5.22
C GLU A 33 -10.53 -1.07 -4.78
N ALA A 34 -9.60 -1.33 -3.86
CA ALA A 34 -9.39 -2.67 -3.32
C ALA A 34 -10.68 -3.20 -2.66
N LEU A 35 -11.33 -2.38 -1.84
CA LEU A 35 -12.59 -2.76 -1.19
C LEU A 35 -13.70 -3.01 -2.20
N SER A 36 -13.82 -2.18 -3.24
CA SER A 36 -14.86 -2.35 -4.25
C SER A 36 -14.63 -3.60 -5.11
N ARG A 37 -13.41 -4.10 -5.16
CA ARG A 37 -13.09 -5.35 -5.86
C ARG A 37 -13.08 -6.57 -4.95
N GLY A 38 -13.55 -6.43 -3.72
CA GLY A 38 -13.81 -7.55 -2.84
C GLY A 38 -12.78 -7.80 -1.76
N ALA A 39 -11.86 -6.86 -1.50
CA ALA A 39 -10.97 -6.98 -0.35
C ALA A 39 -11.80 -7.12 0.92
N LYS A 40 -11.35 -7.97 1.83
CA LYS A 40 -12.01 -8.19 3.11
C LYS A 40 -11.97 -6.94 3.98
N GLU A 41 -10.84 -6.26 3.97
CA GLU A 41 -10.60 -5.10 4.81
C GLU A 41 -9.49 -4.25 4.19
N ALA A 42 -9.58 -2.94 4.33
CA ALA A 42 -8.52 -2.03 3.92
C ALA A 42 -8.19 -1.05 5.03
N TYR A 43 -6.90 -0.81 5.22
CA TYR A 43 -6.37 0.15 6.19
C TYR A 43 -5.80 1.32 5.42
N PHE A 44 -6.16 2.54 5.86
CA PHE A 44 -5.78 3.79 5.21
C PHE A 44 -4.90 4.58 6.17
N VAL A 45 -3.69 4.90 5.77
CA VAL A 45 -2.77 5.69 6.58
C VAL A 45 -2.61 7.06 5.94
N GLU A 46 -2.99 8.10 6.67
CA GLU A 46 -2.92 9.49 6.21
C GLU A 46 -2.87 10.40 7.42
N LYS A 47 -2.10 11.48 7.34
CA LYS A 47 -2.00 12.45 8.46
C LYS A 47 -2.58 13.81 8.13
N ALA A 48 -2.79 14.14 6.86
CA ALA A 48 -3.30 15.45 6.46
C ALA A 48 -4.80 15.53 6.67
N LYS A 49 -5.25 16.51 7.46
CA LYS A 49 -6.67 16.66 7.81
C LYS A 49 -7.60 16.76 6.60
N PRO A 50 -7.28 17.57 5.57
CA PRO A 50 -8.16 17.63 4.39
C PRO A 50 -8.27 16.27 3.68
N ALA A 51 -7.17 15.55 3.57
CA ALA A 51 -7.17 14.21 2.94
C ALA A 51 -7.99 13.22 3.77
N LEU A 52 -7.85 13.26 5.10
CA LEU A 52 -8.65 12.41 5.99
C LEU A 52 -10.15 12.65 5.83
N ARG A 53 -10.56 13.91 5.67
CA ARG A 53 -11.96 14.23 5.39
C ARG A 53 -12.42 13.60 4.10
N CYS A 54 -11.59 13.69 3.04
CA CYS A 54 -11.90 13.08 1.75
C CYS A 54 -12.04 11.56 1.86
N ILE A 55 -11.12 10.91 2.56
CA ILE A 55 -11.18 9.45 2.76
C ILE A 55 -12.51 9.06 3.41
N ARG A 56 -12.86 9.73 4.50
CA ARG A 56 -14.08 9.41 5.26
C ARG A 56 -15.34 9.68 4.45
N GLU A 57 -15.38 10.78 3.71
CA GLU A 57 -16.50 11.08 2.82
C GLU A 57 -16.64 10.05 1.71
N ASN A 58 -15.53 9.70 1.07
CA ASN A 58 -15.51 8.71 -0.01
C ASN A 58 -15.94 7.33 0.49
N LEU A 59 -15.50 6.94 1.68
CA LEU A 59 -15.90 5.67 2.29
C LEU A 59 -17.40 5.63 2.57
N ARG A 60 -17.97 6.73 3.11
CA ARG A 60 -19.41 6.81 3.36
C ARG A 60 -20.21 6.81 2.07
N TYR A 61 -19.77 7.58 1.08
CA TYR A 61 -20.43 7.67 -0.21
C TYR A 61 -20.50 6.30 -0.91
N THR A 62 -19.40 5.55 -0.85
CA THR A 62 -19.31 4.22 -1.47
C THR A 62 -19.91 3.12 -0.60
N LYS A 63 -20.28 3.43 0.64
CA LYS A 63 -20.83 2.48 1.62
C LYS A 63 -19.82 1.37 1.99
N LEU A 64 -18.52 1.70 1.94
CA LEU A 64 -17.44 0.76 2.26
C LEU A 64 -16.81 1.02 3.63
N ASP A 65 -17.33 1.97 4.39
CA ASP A 65 -16.76 2.40 5.66
C ASP A 65 -16.63 1.30 6.70
N LYS A 66 -17.53 0.31 6.69
CA LYS A 66 -17.49 -0.79 7.66
C LYS A 66 -16.32 -1.75 7.43
N LYS A 67 -15.74 -1.76 6.24
CA LYS A 67 -14.60 -2.61 5.89
C LYS A 67 -13.29 -1.83 5.92
N ALA A 68 -13.31 -0.60 6.41
CA ALA A 68 -12.17 0.29 6.40
C ALA A 68 -11.73 0.64 7.80
N GLN A 69 -10.41 0.74 7.99
CA GLN A 69 -9.78 1.28 9.19
C GLN A 69 -8.94 2.47 8.76
N VAL A 70 -9.15 3.63 9.37
CA VAL A 70 -8.40 4.84 9.06
C VAL A 70 -7.45 5.16 10.21
N LEU A 71 -6.15 5.19 9.93
CA LEU A 71 -5.11 5.56 10.89
C LEU A 71 -4.65 6.98 10.57
N ALA A 72 -5.09 7.94 11.39
CA ALA A 72 -4.82 9.36 11.21
C ALA A 72 -3.46 9.71 11.82
N THR A 73 -2.39 9.19 11.24
CA THR A 73 -1.04 9.35 11.77
C THR A 73 -0.02 9.17 10.65
N ASP A 74 1.27 9.36 10.98
CA ASP A 74 2.34 9.10 10.02
C ASP A 74 2.56 7.59 9.83
N VAL A 75 3.32 7.26 8.78
CA VAL A 75 3.55 5.87 8.38
C VAL A 75 4.28 5.06 9.46
N ASN A 76 5.30 5.64 10.09
CA ASN A 76 6.07 4.93 11.11
C ASN A 76 5.20 4.56 12.31
N SER A 77 4.40 5.52 12.78
CA SER A 77 3.50 5.28 13.91
C SER A 77 2.42 4.27 13.55
N ALA A 78 1.89 4.33 12.33
CA ALA A 78 0.89 3.39 11.85
C ALA A 78 1.44 1.96 11.84
N ILE A 79 2.63 1.77 11.29
CA ILE A 79 3.24 0.44 11.22
C ILE A 79 3.44 -0.13 12.62
N ARG A 80 3.93 0.68 13.57
CA ARG A 80 4.09 0.23 14.97
C ARG A 80 2.77 -0.18 15.60
N GLN A 81 1.69 0.59 15.37
CA GLN A 81 0.36 0.25 15.88
C GLN A 81 -0.13 -1.08 15.31
N LEU A 82 0.08 -1.29 14.02
CA LEU A 82 -0.35 -2.52 13.34
C LEU A 82 0.46 -3.73 13.82
N GLU A 83 1.76 -3.55 14.04
CA GLU A 83 2.61 -4.60 14.62
C GLU A 83 2.11 -5.02 15.99
N THR A 84 1.79 -4.04 16.84
CA THR A 84 1.26 -4.30 18.20
C THR A 84 -0.04 -5.10 18.15
N LYS A 85 -0.87 -4.87 17.15
CA LYS A 85 -2.14 -5.58 16.96
C LYS A 85 -1.99 -6.90 16.21
N ASN A 86 -0.77 -7.26 15.82
CA ASN A 86 -0.46 -8.48 15.07
C ASN A 86 -1.22 -8.58 13.74
N VAL A 87 -1.41 -7.44 13.07
CA VAL A 87 -2.06 -7.40 11.77
C VAL A 87 -1.02 -7.69 10.68
N THR A 88 -1.37 -8.54 9.73
CA THR A 88 -0.56 -8.80 8.54
C THR A 88 -1.38 -8.48 7.30
N PHE A 89 -0.71 -8.21 6.19
CA PHE A 89 -1.37 -7.79 4.97
C PHE A 89 -1.03 -8.69 3.79
N ASP A 90 -1.99 -8.85 2.89
CA ASP A 90 -1.76 -9.51 1.60
C ASP A 90 -1.14 -8.53 0.60
N HIS A 91 -1.53 -7.25 0.70
CA HIS A 91 -1.01 -6.20 -0.17
C HIS A 91 -0.67 -4.96 0.65
N ILE A 92 0.48 -4.37 0.37
CA ILE A 92 0.87 -3.08 0.94
C ILE A 92 1.20 -2.17 -0.24
N PHE A 93 0.43 -1.09 -0.40
CA PHE A 93 0.63 -0.12 -1.47
C PHE A 93 1.19 1.17 -0.89
N MET A 94 2.14 1.78 -1.59
CA MET A 94 2.64 3.09 -1.21
C MET A 94 2.91 3.96 -2.44
N ASP A 95 2.45 5.21 -2.34
CA ASP A 95 2.74 6.26 -3.32
C ASP A 95 3.19 7.47 -2.49
N PRO A 96 4.44 7.45 -1.99
CA PRO A 96 4.90 8.49 -1.08
C PRO A 96 5.04 9.84 -1.79
N PRO A 97 4.97 10.96 -1.02
CA PRO A 97 5.22 12.28 -1.60
C PRO A 97 6.59 12.31 -2.26
N TYR A 98 6.72 13.12 -3.31
CA TYR A 98 7.98 13.28 -4.00
C TYR A 98 9.03 13.82 -3.01
N LYS A 99 9.94 12.93 -2.63
CA LYS A 99 11.03 13.25 -1.72
C LYS A 99 12.12 12.20 -1.93
N LYS A 100 13.31 12.66 -2.24
CA LYS A 100 14.43 11.76 -2.53
C LYS A 100 14.69 10.80 -1.35
N GLY A 101 14.73 9.51 -1.64
CA GLY A 101 15.03 8.48 -0.64
C GLY A 101 13.87 8.05 0.24
N PHE A 102 12.70 8.66 0.11
CA PHE A 102 11.56 8.34 0.96
C PHE A 102 11.09 6.89 0.76
N GLU A 103 11.04 6.44 -0.49
CA GLU A 103 10.67 5.06 -0.80
C GLU A 103 11.60 4.07 -0.10
N GLU A 104 12.89 4.34 -0.13
CA GLU A 104 13.89 3.47 0.51
C GLU A 104 13.71 3.42 2.02
N GLU A 105 13.48 4.57 2.67
CA GLU A 105 13.23 4.63 4.12
C GLU A 105 12.06 3.76 4.53
N VAL A 106 10.92 3.91 3.85
CA VAL A 106 9.70 3.19 4.19
C VAL A 106 9.86 1.70 3.91
N LEU A 107 10.45 1.35 2.77
CA LEU A 107 10.69 -0.05 2.41
C LEU A 107 11.63 -0.73 3.39
N SER A 108 12.62 0.00 3.91
CA SER A 108 13.53 -0.52 4.93
C SER A 108 12.78 -0.90 6.21
N ILE A 109 11.77 -0.12 6.58
CA ILE A 109 10.93 -0.41 7.74
C ILE A 109 10.05 -1.64 7.47
N ILE A 110 9.42 -1.69 6.29
CA ILE A 110 8.56 -2.80 5.90
C ILE A 110 9.36 -4.11 5.83
N ASP A 111 10.59 -4.04 5.34
CA ASP A 111 11.49 -5.20 5.24
C ASP A 111 11.67 -5.92 6.58
N ARG A 112 11.65 -5.17 7.68
CA ARG A 112 11.86 -5.70 9.04
C ARG A 112 10.56 -5.86 9.81
N SER A 113 9.42 -5.49 9.22
CA SER A 113 8.16 -5.44 9.95
C SER A 113 7.37 -6.73 9.83
N SER A 114 6.73 -7.11 10.93
CA SER A 114 5.85 -8.29 10.96
C SER A 114 4.55 -8.09 10.17
N ILE A 115 4.21 -6.86 9.79
CA ILE A 115 3.01 -6.62 8.97
C ILE A 115 3.18 -7.17 7.54
N CYS A 116 4.42 -7.37 7.12
CA CYS A 116 4.77 -7.90 5.80
C CYS A 116 5.30 -9.32 6.00
N THR A 117 4.56 -10.29 5.47
CA THR A 117 4.96 -11.71 5.50
C THR A 117 5.55 -12.08 4.14
N GLU A 118 6.00 -13.32 3.99
CA GLU A 118 6.51 -13.82 2.70
C GLU A 118 5.43 -13.92 1.63
N ASP A 119 4.15 -13.86 2.01
CA ASP A 119 3.04 -13.88 1.06
C ASP A 119 2.55 -12.47 0.71
N THR A 120 3.08 -11.44 1.37
CA THR A 120 2.69 -10.05 1.13
C THR A 120 3.32 -9.52 -0.14
N VAL A 121 2.51 -8.92 -1.01
CA VAL A 121 3.01 -8.19 -2.17
C VAL A 121 3.07 -6.70 -1.82
N VAL A 122 4.25 -6.12 -1.87
CA VAL A 122 4.47 -4.68 -1.65
C VAL A 122 4.54 -4.01 -3.01
N ILE A 123 3.74 -2.96 -3.19
CA ILE A 123 3.63 -2.23 -4.47
C ILE A 123 4.02 -0.78 -4.24
N VAL A 124 5.03 -0.31 -4.96
CA VAL A 124 5.51 1.06 -4.85
C VAL A 124 5.24 1.80 -6.16
N GLU A 125 4.52 2.90 -6.07
CA GLU A 125 4.35 3.81 -7.20
C GLU A 125 5.41 4.90 -7.08
N SER A 126 6.17 5.11 -8.16
CA SER A 126 7.25 6.09 -8.17
C SER A 126 7.48 6.61 -9.57
N SER A 127 8.34 7.63 -9.71
CA SER A 127 8.79 8.08 -11.02
C SER A 127 9.69 7.02 -11.65
N LEU A 128 9.83 7.08 -12.97
CA LEU A 128 10.62 6.08 -13.72
C LEU A 128 12.08 6.01 -13.28
N ASP A 129 12.65 7.14 -12.86
CA ASP A 129 14.07 7.22 -12.49
C ASP A 129 14.34 6.91 -11.02
N THR A 130 13.31 6.62 -10.23
CA THR A 130 13.50 6.23 -8.83
C THR A 130 14.12 4.84 -8.78
N GLU A 131 15.26 4.73 -8.11
CA GLU A 131 15.92 3.44 -7.91
C GLU A 131 15.42 2.81 -6.62
N ILE A 132 14.99 1.55 -6.71
CA ILE A 132 14.54 0.79 -5.56
C ILE A 132 15.51 -0.38 -5.39
N PRO A 133 16.32 -0.35 -4.31
CA PRO A 133 17.30 -1.42 -4.10
C PRO A 133 16.65 -2.69 -3.58
N ASP A 134 17.35 -3.79 -3.63
CA ASP A 134 17.00 -4.98 -2.90
C ASP A 134 17.34 -4.76 -1.42
N PHE A 135 16.48 -5.23 -0.55
CA PHE A 135 16.68 -5.19 0.90
C PHE A 135 17.13 -6.56 1.41
N GLU A 136 17.24 -6.73 2.71
CA GLU A 136 17.65 -8.02 3.27
C GLU A 136 16.69 -9.14 2.86
N LYS A 137 15.39 -8.87 2.94
CA LYS A 137 14.34 -9.85 2.61
C LYS A 137 13.50 -9.43 1.41
N LEU A 138 13.10 -8.16 1.33
CA LEU A 138 12.29 -7.65 0.22
C LEU A 138 13.12 -7.57 -1.05
N LYS A 139 12.65 -8.26 -2.10
CA LYS A 139 13.29 -8.26 -3.42
C LYS A 139 12.29 -7.83 -4.47
N VAL A 140 12.78 -7.09 -5.46
CA VAL A 140 11.96 -6.70 -6.60
C VAL A 140 11.64 -7.95 -7.44
N ILE A 141 10.35 -8.22 -7.63
CA ILE A 141 9.89 -9.36 -8.41
C ILE A 141 9.33 -8.96 -9.78
N ARG A 142 8.92 -7.70 -9.93
CA ARG A 142 8.34 -7.21 -11.17
C ARG A 142 8.36 -5.69 -11.19
N VAL A 143 8.51 -5.11 -12.38
CA VAL A 143 8.36 -3.67 -12.61
C VAL A 143 7.41 -3.47 -13.79
N LYS A 144 6.40 -2.63 -13.60
CA LYS A 144 5.50 -2.21 -14.68
C LYS A 144 5.71 -0.73 -14.91
N GLU A 145 6.25 -0.38 -16.08
CA GLU A 145 6.50 1.02 -16.43
C GLU A 145 5.33 1.60 -17.22
N TYR A 146 5.02 2.87 -16.93
CA TYR A 146 4.05 3.68 -17.64
C TYR A 146 4.78 4.84 -18.31
N LYS A 147 4.07 5.84 -18.77
CA LYS A 147 4.67 6.97 -19.49
C LYS A 147 5.63 7.78 -18.59
N THR A 148 5.21 8.11 -17.36
CA THR A 148 6.00 8.94 -16.44
C THR A 148 6.28 8.28 -15.11
N ASN A 149 5.58 7.20 -14.78
CA ASN A 149 5.63 6.52 -13.49
C ASN A 149 5.84 5.04 -13.70
N LYS A 150 6.07 4.35 -12.60
CA LYS A 150 6.13 2.88 -12.60
C LYS A 150 5.55 2.32 -11.32
N HIS A 151 5.13 1.07 -11.37
CA HIS A 151 4.84 0.25 -10.20
C HIS A 151 5.93 -0.79 -10.04
N THR A 152 6.53 -0.82 -8.87
CA THR A 152 7.53 -1.83 -8.50
C THR A 152 6.89 -2.78 -7.49
N PHE A 153 6.97 -4.09 -7.78
CA PHE A 153 6.40 -5.14 -6.93
C PHE A 153 7.53 -5.84 -6.21
N LEU A 154 7.40 -5.97 -4.88
CA LEU A 154 8.41 -6.63 -4.05
C LEU A 154 7.75 -7.68 -3.16
N MET A 155 8.50 -8.74 -2.88
CA MET A 155 8.10 -9.75 -1.90
C MET A 155 9.32 -10.17 -1.09
N LYS A 156 9.06 -10.62 0.14
CA LYS A 156 10.14 -11.18 0.98
C LYS A 156 10.53 -12.54 0.44
N THR A 157 11.83 -12.76 0.35
CA THR A 157 12.35 -14.07 -0.03
C THR A 157 12.32 -15.01 1.17
N VAL A 158 12.02 -16.27 0.89
CA VAL A 158 12.14 -17.33 1.89
C VAL A 158 13.56 -17.84 1.83
N GLU A 159 14.26 -17.84 2.96
CA GLU A 159 15.57 -18.47 3.05
C GLU A 159 15.38 -19.95 3.38
N ASP A 160 16.02 -20.78 2.59
CA ASP A 160 16.07 -22.21 2.83
C ASP A 160 17.03 -22.53 4.00
#